data_0a7f7c5d9f2f543634570499a048153c
#
_entry.id   0a7f7c5d9f2f543634570499a048153c
#
_cell.length_a   1.000
_cell.length_b   1.000
_cell.length_c   1.000
_cell.angle_alpha   90.00
_cell.angle_beta   90.00
_cell.angle_gamma   90.00
#
_symmetry.space_group_name_H-M   'P 1'
#
loop_
_entity.id
_entity.type
_entity.pdbx_description
1 polymer ?
#
loop_
_entity_poly.entity_id
_entity_poly.type
_entity_poly.pdbx_seq_one_letter_code
_entity_poly.pdbx_strand_id
1 'polypeptide(L)'
;MTWEVCKKYGVLYVSDEVVTGFGRLGHWFASEKIFDFVPDIITCAKGLTSGYIPMGATIISDSLMKDIKANKNNNELLFANGFTYSGHPIAAAAALKTI
;
A
#
# COMPACT_ATOMS: atom_id res chain seq x y z
N MET A 1 3.06 -19.95 6.23
CA MET A 1 3.74 -18.78 5.58
C MET A 1 4.08 -17.70 6.60
N THR A 2 5.00 -16.77 6.30
CA THR A 2 5.40 -15.67 7.22
C THR A 2 4.18 -14.85 7.66
N TRP A 3 3.26 -14.54 6.73
CA TRP A 3 2.02 -13.82 7.02
C TRP A 3 1.16 -14.52 8.09
N GLU A 4 0.99 -15.83 8.02
CA GLU A 4 0.22 -16.60 9.01
C GLU A 4 0.85 -16.50 10.41
N VAL A 5 2.18 -16.48 10.47
CA VAL A 5 2.90 -16.29 11.74
C VAL A 5 2.68 -14.88 12.25
N CYS A 6 2.80 -13.85 11.41
CA CYS A 6 2.51 -12.47 11.79
C CYS A 6 1.09 -12.33 12.34
N LYS A 7 0.11 -12.86 11.63
CA LYS A 7 -1.30 -12.85 12.05
C LYS A 7 -1.52 -13.55 13.39
N LYS A 8 -0.89 -14.72 13.58
CA LYS A 8 -0.98 -15.48 14.85
C LYS A 8 -0.48 -14.68 16.05
N TYR A 9 0.56 -13.88 15.86
CA TYR A 9 1.17 -13.12 16.95
C TYR A 9 0.80 -11.63 16.98
N GLY A 10 -0.19 -11.21 16.18
CA GLY A 10 -0.62 -9.80 16.13
C GLY A 10 0.44 -8.83 15.60
N VAL A 11 1.32 -9.31 14.73
CA VAL A 11 2.36 -8.50 14.09
C VAL A 11 1.85 -8.03 12.73
N LEU A 12 1.94 -6.73 12.47
CA LEU A 12 1.56 -6.15 11.18
C LEU A 12 2.46 -6.70 10.06
N TYR A 13 1.84 -7.03 8.94
CA TYR A 13 2.54 -7.51 7.75
C TYR A 13 2.52 -6.46 6.64
N VAL A 14 3.72 -6.04 6.24
CA VAL A 14 3.91 -5.12 5.11
C VAL A 14 4.35 -5.93 3.89
N SER A 15 3.56 -5.90 2.83
CA SER A 15 3.92 -6.51 1.54
C SER A 15 4.60 -5.49 0.64
N ASP A 16 5.84 -5.75 0.26
CA ASP A 16 6.55 -4.94 -0.71
C ASP A 16 6.18 -5.41 -2.14
N GLU A 17 5.27 -4.68 -2.76
CA GLU A 17 4.79 -4.93 -4.13
C GLU A 17 5.39 -3.93 -5.14
N VAL A 18 6.53 -3.33 -4.80
CA VAL A 18 7.21 -2.35 -5.67
C VAL A 18 7.56 -2.95 -7.05
N VAL A 19 7.90 -4.23 -7.08
CA VAL A 19 8.21 -4.94 -8.34
C VAL A 19 7.02 -5.76 -8.84
N THR A 20 6.28 -6.39 -7.96
CA THR A 20 5.23 -7.37 -8.29
C THR A 20 3.88 -6.74 -8.59
N GLY A 21 3.64 -5.53 -8.13
CA GLY A 21 2.37 -4.82 -8.34
C GLY A 21 2.13 -4.35 -9.77
N PHE A 22 0.90 -3.98 -10.04
CA PHE A 22 0.42 -3.38 -11.30
C PHE A 22 0.68 -4.24 -12.54
N GLY A 23 0.33 -5.52 -12.45
CA GLY A 23 0.27 -6.41 -13.60
C GLY A 23 1.54 -7.19 -13.91
N ARG A 24 2.63 -7.02 -13.16
CA ARG A 24 3.90 -7.73 -13.42
C ARG A 24 3.75 -9.26 -13.42
N LEU A 25 2.89 -9.78 -12.55
CA LEU A 25 2.60 -11.20 -12.43
C LEU A 25 1.20 -11.57 -12.97
N GLY A 26 0.61 -10.73 -13.80
CA GLY A 26 -0.72 -10.94 -14.38
C GLY A 26 -1.89 -10.52 -13.50
N HIS A 27 -1.63 -9.96 -12.31
CA HIS A 27 -2.62 -9.49 -11.34
C HIS A 27 -2.22 -8.10 -10.81
N TRP A 28 -3.19 -7.38 -10.20
CA TRP A 28 -2.90 -6.09 -9.58
C TRP A 28 -1.85 -6.20 -8.49
N PHE A 29 -2.01 -7.15 -7.58
CA PHE A 29 -1.06 -7.44 -6.50
C PHE A 29 -0.87 -8.95 -6.34
N ALA A 30 0.36 -9.36 -6.09
CA ALA A 30 0.71 -10.77 -5.90
C ALA A 30 0.16 -11.33 -4.60
N SER A 31 0.13 -10.53 -3.55
CA SER A 31 -0.35 -10.94 -2.22
C SER A 31 -1.76 -11.53 -2.29
N GLU A 32 -2.70 -10.88 -2.98
CA GLU A 32 -4.08 -11.32 -3.06
C GLU A 32 -4.27 -12.54 -3.97
N LYS A 33 -3.75 -12.50 -5.19
CA LYS A 33 -4.11 -13.50 -6.22
C LYS A 33 -3.16 -14.68 -6.33
N ILE A 34 -1.90 -14.51 -5.92
CA ILE A 34 -0.90 -15.57 -6.01
C ILE A 34 -0.69 -16.23 -4.66
N PHE A 35 -0.65 -15.44 -3.59
CA PHE A 35 -0.37 -15.92 -2.25
C PHE A 35 -1.58 -16.02 -1.34
N ASP A 36 -2.77 -15.60 -1.82
CA ASP A 36 -4.08 -15.72 -1.17
C ASP A 36 -4.12 -15.13 0.25
N PHE A 37 -3.59 -13.93 0.41
CA PHE A 37 -3.73 -13.16 1.65
C PHE A 37 -3.85 -11.66 1.39
N VAL A 38 -4.48 -10.95 2.33
CA VAL A 38 -4.55 -9.49 2.33
C VAL A 38 -3.59 -8.96 3.39
N PRO A 39 -2.52 -8.25 3.01
CA PRO A 39 -1.59 -7.67 3.96
C PRO A 39 -2.20 -6.47 4.68
N ASP A 40 -1.62 -6.07 5.80
CA ASP A 40 -2.04 -4.87 6.54
C ASP A 40 -1.64 -3.60 5.78
N ILE A 41 -0.47 -3.63 5.15
CA ILE A 41 0.08 -2.52 4.36
C ILE A 41 0.72 -3.08 3.08
N ILE A 42 0.54 -2.35 1.98
CA ILE A 42 1.25 -2.60 0.72
C ILE A 42 2.10 -1.37 0.40
N THR A 43 3.38 -1.57 0.06
CA THR A 43 4.20 -0.55 -0.59
C THR A 43 4.30 -0.83 -2.08
N CYS A 44 4.13 0.18 -2.91
CA CYS A 44 4.18 0.03 -4.35
C CYS A 44 4.80 1.24 -5.06
N ALA A 45 5.32 1.03 -6.25
CA ALA A 45 5.93 2.05 -7.10
C ALA A 45 6.00 1.54 -8.56
N LYS A 46 7.00 1.90 -9.29
CA LYS A 46 7.36 1.43 -10.65
C LYS A 46 6.15 1.29 -11.59
N GLY A 47 5.47 0.16 -11.57
CA GLY A 47 4.29 -0.12 -12.38
C GLY A 47 3.13 0.84 -12.14
N LEU A 48 3.07 1.48 -10.97
CA LEU A 48 2.05 2.47 -10.63
C LEU A 48 1.90 3.58 -11.67
N THR A 49 2.99 4.00 -12.29
CA THR A 49 3.00 5.01 -13.37
C THR A 49 3.51 4.43 -14.69
N SER A 50 3.54 3.11 -14.84
CA SER A 50 4.19 2.41 -15.96
C SER A 50 5.65 2.83 -16.17
N GLY A 51 6.31 3.34 -15.13
CA GLY A 51 7.70 3.81 -15.17
C GLY A 51 7.90 5.18 -15.80
N TYR A 52 6.85 5.88 -16.23
CA TYR A 52 6.99 7.19 -16.87
C TYR A 52 7.43 8.31 -15.93
N ILE A 53 6.97 8.29 -14.69
CA ILE A 53 7.26 9.31 -13.68
C ILE A 53 7.56 8.63 -12.34
N PRO A 54 8.60 9.07 -11.59
CA PRO A 54 8.86 8.58 -10.26
C PRO A 54 7.67 8.82 -9.33
N MET A 55 7.07 7.75 -8.82
CA MET A 55 6.00 7.80 -7.83
C MET A 55 6.00 6.50 -7.02
N GLY A 56 5.73 6.61 -5.75
CA GLY A 56 5.44 5.49 -4.86
C GLY A 56 4.16 5.74 -4.09
N ALA A 57 3.57 4.68 -3.57
CA ALA A 57 2.40 4.75 -2.72
C ALA A 57 2.48 3.71 -1.60
N THR A 58 1.81 4.01 -0.49
CA THR A 58 1.56 3.09 0.61
C THR A 58 0.05 2.95 0.74
N ILE A 59 -0.42 1.72 0.66
CA ILE A 59 -1.83 1.37 0.79
C ILE A 59 -2.00 0.72 2.15
N ILE A 60 -2.95 1.20 2.94
CA ILE A 60 -3.26 0.72 4.29
C ILE A 60 -4.60 0.01 4.24
N SER A 61 -4.71 -1.18 4.84
CA SER A 61 -5.96 -1.93 4.89
C SER A 61 -7.04 -1.20 5.69
N ASP A 62 -8.29 -1.41 5.31
CA ASP A 62 -9.44 -0.83 6.02
C ASP A 62 -9.52 -1.28 7.48
N SER A 63 -9.11 -2.52 7.79
CA SER A 63 -9.07 -3.04 9.15
C SER A 63 -8.08 -2.26 10.00
N LEU A 64 -6.86 -2.10 9.53
CA LEU A 64 -5.84 -1.33 10.24
C LEU A 64 -6.25 0.14 10.39
N MET A 65 -6.84 0.73 9.37
CA MET A 65 -7.33 2.10 9.43
C MET A 65 -8.47 2.27 10.45
N LYS A 66 -9.36 1.28 10.59
CA LYS A 66 -10.40 1.28 11.63
C LYS A 66 -9.81 1.22 13.03
N ASP A 67 -8.82 0.36 13.25
CA ASP A 67 -8.14 0.22 14.55
C ASP A 67 -7.43 1.52 14.94
N ILE A 68 -6.74 2.14 13.99
CA ILE A 68 -6.11 3.46 14.19
C ILE A 68 -7.14 4.51 14.60
N LYS A 69 -8.28 4.59 13.91
CA LYS A 69 -9.36 5.57 14.19
C LYS A 69 -10.10 5.27 15.49
N ALA A 70 -10.22 4.01 15.88
CA ALA A 70 -10.90 3.60 17.11
C ALA A 70 -10.11 3.92 18.38
N ASN A 71 -8.83 4.23 18.29
CA ASN A 71 -7.99 4.56 19.43
C ASN A 71 -8.36 5.94 19.99
N LYS A 72 -9.19 5.95 21.04
CA LYS A 72 -9.76 7.15 21.68
C LYS A 72 -8.73 8.10 22.30
N ASN A 73 -7.49 7.65 22.46
CA ASN A 73 -6.41 8.50 22.97
C ASN A 73 -5.88 9.48 21.92
N ASN A 74 -6.29 9.32 20.67
CA ASN A 74 -5.92 10.17 19.55
C ASN A 74 -7.14 10.99 19.08
N ASN A 75 -7.60 11.95 19.89
CA ASN A 75 -8.67 12.85 19.49
C ASN A 75 -8.38 13.66 18.21
N GLU A 76 -7.12 13.67 17.78
CA GLU A 76 -6.65 14.29 16.55
C GLU A 76 -5.61 13.39 15.87
N LEU A 77 -6.06 12.26 15.32
CA LEU A 77 -5.16 11.47 14.48
C LEU A 77 -4.90 12.22 13.17
N LEU A 78 -3.87 13.02 13.16
CA LEU A 78 -3.37 13.66 11.97
C LEU A 78 -2.36 12.71 11.29
N PHE A 79 -2.70 12.20 10.12
CA PHE A 79 -1.72 11.53 9.27
C PHE A 79 -0.77 12.59 8.68
N ALA A 80 0.20 13.01 9.48
CA ALA A 80 1.10 14.11 9.17
C ALA A 80 2.39 13.63 8.49
N ASN A 81 2.32 12.64 7.61
CA ASN A 81 3.46 12.19 6.83
C ASN A 81 3.34 12.65 5.39
N GLY A 82 4.38 13.28 4.89
CA GLY A 82 4.44 13.72 3.51
C GLY A 82 5.80 14.31 3.16
N PHE A 83 6.13 14.25 1.88
CA PHE A 83 7.32 14.89 1.31
C PHE A 83 6.87 16.09 0.47
N THR A 84 7.79 17.01 0.18
CA THR A 84 7.49 18.22 -0.62
C THR A 84 6.79 17.90 -1.95
N TYR A 85 7.15 16.79 -2.58
CA TYR A 85 6.56 16.35 -3.85
C TYR A 85 5.45 15.31 -3.71
N SER A 86 4.96 15.04 -2.50
CA SER A 86 3.78 14.18 -2.31
C SER A 86 2.56 14.78 -3.00
N GLY A 87 1.78 13.95 -3.68
CA GLY A 87 0.61 14.39 -4.44
C GLY A 87 0.92 15.19 -5.71
N HIS A 88 2.12 15.03 -6.28
CA HIS A 88 2.52 15.73 -7.49
C HIS A 88 1.51 15.50 -8.63
N PRO A 89 0.89 16.55 -9.21
CA PRO A 89 -0.27 16.39 -10.10
C PRO A 89 0.06 15.65 -11.39
N ILE A 90 1.25 15.84 -11.96
CA ILE A 90 1.67 15.14 -13.18
C ILE A 90 1.87 13.65 -12.90
N ALA A 91 2.49 13.30 -11.76
CA ALA A 91 2.67 11.91 -11.36
C ALA A 91 1.32 11.23 -11.09
N ALA A 92 0.39 11.93 -10.43
CA ALA A 92 -0.96 11.46 -10.19
C ALA A 92 -1.74 11.23 -11.50
N ALA A 93 -1.61 12.13 -12.46
CA ALA A 93 -2.24 11.98 -13.79
C ALA A 93 -1.69 10.75 -14.54
N ALA A 94 -0.38 10.50 -14.48
CA ALA A 94 0.22 9.30 -15.07
C ALA A 94 -0.27 8.02 -14.39
N ALA A 95 -0.35 8.01 -13.06
CA ALA A 95 -0.86 6.88 -12.29
C ALA A 95 -2.33 6.59 -12.63
N LEU A 96 -3.19 7.62 -12.66
CA LEU A 96 -4.61 7.49 -13.03
C LEU A 96 -4.80 6.94 -14.44
N LYS A 97 -3.87 7.21 -15.35
CA LYS A 97 -3.94 6.66 -16.71
C LYS A 97 -3.43 5.23 -16.80
N THR A 98 -2.58 4.81 -15.86
CA THR A 98 -2.07 3.43 -15.77
C THR A 98 -3.08 2.50 -15.13
N ILE A 99 -3.79 2.96 -14.10
CA ILE A 99 -4.85 2.25 -13.37
C ILE A 99 -6.14 2.25 -14.17
#